data_baacf9c38e446d634a5c7402cbec4868
#
_entry.id   baacf9c38e446d634a5c7402cbec4868
#
_cell.length_a   1.000
_cell.length_b   1.000
_cell.length_c   1.000
_cell.angle_alpha   90.00
_cell.angle_beta   90.00
_cell.angle_gamma   90.00
#
_symmetry.space_group_name_H-M   'P 1'
#
loop_
_entity.id
_entity.type
_entity.pdbx_description
1 polymer ?
#
loop_
_entity_poly.entity_id
_entity_poly.type
_entity_poly.pdbx_seq_one_letter_code
_entity_poly.pdbx_strand_id
1 'polypeptide(L)'
;MLIIYNKVIPFPGYRAINLFGIIFARGDKPLSERTITHETIHTKQMLETLIIGFYIWYLLEFLIKLVICFNWDRAYRSISFEQEAYEFADCPNWPKWRGRWTWWTYVFKLVNK
;
A
#
# COMPACT_ATOMS: atom_id res chain seq x y z
N MET A 1 13.79 -7.92 -1.96
CA MET A 1 13.04 -7.02 -1.05
C MET A 1 13.42 -7.34 0.39
N LEU A 2 13.87 -6.36 1.14
CA LEU A 2 14.26 -6.58 2.53
C LEU A 2 13.01 -6.64 3.42
N ILE A 3 12.92 -7.70 4.20
CA ILE A 3 11.79 -7.90 5.13
C ILE A 3 12.36 -8.06 6.53
N ILE A 4 11.89 -7.25 7.47
CA ILE A 4 12.33 -7.30 8.87
C ILE A 4 11.16 -7.80 9.71
N TYR A 5 11.33 -8.96 10.33
CA TYR A 5 10.33 -9.54 11.22
C TYR A 5 10.56 -9.04 12.65
N ASN A 6 9.49 -8.62 13.32
CA ASN A 6 9.59 -8.08 14.67
C ASN A 6 8.22 -8.16 15.36
N LYS A 7 8.16 -7.77 16.64
CA LYS A 7 6.93 -7.83 17.42
C LYS A 7 6.33 -6.45 17.71
N VAL A 8 6.94 -5.39 17.19
CA VAL A 8 6.58 -4.00 17.52
C VAL A 8 5.85 -3.32 16.36
N ILE A 9 6.35 -3.44 15.15
CA ILE A 9 5.87 -2.76 13.95
C ILE A 9 5.39 -3.79 12.92
N PRO A 10 4.24 -3.61 12.30
CA PRO A 10 3.22 -2.58 12.48
C PRO A 10 2.36 -2.80 13.73
N PHE A 11 1.36 -1.93 13.92
CA PHE A 11 0.43 -2.05 15.05
C PHE A 11 -0.27 -3.41 15.07
N PRO A 12 -0.71 -3.88 16.26
CA PRO A 12 -1.50 -5.11 16.35
C PRO A 12 -2.72 -5.06 15.40
N GLY A 13 -2.96 -6.17 14.72
CA GLY A 13 -4.02 -6.26 13.71
C GLY A 13 -3.52 -6.09 12.29
N TYR A 14 -2.29 -5.59 12.11
CA TYR A 14 -1.67 -5.45 10.80
C TYR A 14 -0.49 -6.41 10.70
N ARG A 15 -0.34 -7.03 9.54
CA ARG A 15 0.69 -8.04 9.34
C ARG A 15 2.01 -7.46 8.84
N ALA A 16 1.94 -6.42 8.01
CA ALA A 16 3.13 -5.82 7.40
C ALA A 16 2.91 -4.35 7.09
N ILE A 17 4.00 -3.61 7.05
CA ILE A 17 4.01 -2.22 6.59
C ILE A 17 5.30 -1.96 5.82
N ASN A 18 5.20 -1.18 4.75
CA ASN A 18 6.36 -0.79 3.95
C ASN A 18 6.78 0.63 4.35
N LEU A 19 7.96 0.73 4.93
CA LEU A 19 8.55 2.02 5.29
C LEU A 19 9.80 2.22 4.45
N PHE A 20 9.76 3.21 3.56
CA PHE A 20 10.89 3.59 2.70
C PHE A 20 11.46 2.43 1.88
N GLY A 21 10.60 1.48 1.46
CA GLY A 21 11.00 0.34 0.67
C GLY A 21 11.42 -0.88 1.48
N ILE A 22 11.42 -0.78 2.81
CA ILE A 22 11.70 -1.90 3.71
C ILE A 22 10.39 -2.39 4.30
N ILE A 23 10.14 -3.70 4.18
CA ILE A 23 8.92 -4.29 4.73
C ILE A 23 9.17 -4.70 6.18
N PHE A 24 8.38 -4.16 7.10
CA PHE A 24 8.37 -4.58 8.49
C PHE A 24 7.18 -5.50 8.71
N ALA A 25 7.44 -6.73 9.10
CA ALA A 25 6.42 -7.75 9.31
C ALA A 25 6.27 -8.04 10.79
N ARG A 26 5.01 -8.08 11.27
CA ARG A 26 4.74 -8.40 12.66
C ARG A 26 4.72 -9.91 12.85
N GLY A 27 5.47 -10.39 13.84
CA GLY A 27 5.59 -11.81 14.13
C GLY A 27 6.78 -12.42 13.40
N ASP A 28 6.84 -13.76 13.46
CA ASP A 28 7.97 -14.52 12.88
C ASP A 28 7.56 -15.45 11.74
N LYS A 29 6.26 -15.52 11.43
CA LYS A 29 5.78 -16.34 10.31
C LYS A 29 6.10 -15.65 8.99
N PRO A 30 6.52 -16.39 7.97
CA PRO A 30 6.78 -15.81 6.65
C PRO A 30 5.53 -15.12 6.11
N LEU A 31 5.73 -13.98 5.44
CA LEU A 31 4.65 -13.27 4.77
C LEU A 31 4.17 -14.08 3.56
N SER A 32 2.89 -13.99 3.26
CA SER A 32 2.34 -14.62 2.06
C SER A 32 2.90 -13.92 0.81
N GLU A 33 2.92 -14.64 -0.31
CA GLU A 33 3.32 -14.06 -1.58
C GLU A 33 2.44 -12.87 -1.96
N ARG A 34 1.14 -12.96 -1.66
CA ARG A 34 0.19 -11.86 -1.89
C ARG A 34 0.62 -10.60 -1.13
N THR A 35 0.99 -10.73 0.15
CA THR A 35 1.43 -9.60 0.96
C THR A 35 2.72 -9.01 0.42
N ILE A 36 3.68 -9.86 0.05
CA ILE A 36 4.96 -9.39 -0.50
C ILE A 36 4.73 -8.63 -1.81
N THR A 37 3.86 -9.13 -2.68
CA THR A 37 3.53 -8.46 -3.94
C THR A 37 2.89 -7.10 -3.67
N HIS A 38 1.93 -7.04 -2.74
CA HIS A 38 1.26 -5.81 -2.35
C HIS A 38 2.27 -4.75 -1.90
N GLU A 39 3.19 -5.13 -1.00
CA GLU A 39 4.18 -4.19 -0.48
C GLU A 39 5.22 -3.81 -1.53
N THR A 40 5.55 -4.73 -2.46
CA THR A 40 6.47 -4.42 -3.55
C THR A 40 5.87 -3.40 -4.50
N ILE A 41 4.55 -3.46 -4.75
CA ILE A 41 3.86 -2.45 -5.54
C ILE A 41 4.01 -1.08 -4.88
N HIS A 42 3.85 -0.98 -3.56
CA HIS A 42 4.07 0.27 -2.85
C HIS A 42 5.50 0.78 -3.02
N THR A 43 6.50 -0.10 -3.02
CA THR A 43 7.88 0.32 -3.25
C THR A 43 8.02 0.98 -4.63
N LYS A 44 7.38 0.42 -5.66
CA LYS A 44 7.41 1.01 -7.00
C LYS A 44 6.72 2.37 -7.02
N GLN A 45 5.59 2.48 -6.34
CA GLN A 45 4.87 3.76 -6.20
C GLN A 45 5.73 4.81 -5.48
N MET A 46 6.46 4.40 -4.46
CA MET A 46 7.38 5.29 -3.74
C MET A 46 8.48 5.82 -4.65
N LEU A 47 9.04 4.96 -5.51
CA LEU A 47 10.06 5.40 -6.46
C LEU A 47 9.51 6.39 -7.48
N GLU A 48 8.25 6.24 -7.89
CA GLU A 48 7.61 7.17 -8.82
C GLU A 48 7.35 8.54 -8.20
N THR A 49 7.16 8.60 -6.89
CA THR A 49 6.79 9.80 -6.16
C THR A 49 7.92 10.34 -5.29
N LEU A 50 9.16 9.90 -5.54
CA LEU A 50 10.36 10.32 -4.81
C LEU A 50 10.28 10.00 -3.31
N ILE A 51 9.62 8.94 -2.94
CA ILE A 51 9.45 8.42 -1.59
C ILE A 51 8.66 9.38 -0.68
N ILE A 52 9.17 10.59 -0.44
CA ILE A 52 8.49 11.59 0.39
C ILE A 52 7.13 11.96 -0.20
N GLY A 53 7.07 12.12 -1.53
CA GLY A 53 5.82 12.40 -2.22
C GLY A 53 4.77 11.32 -2.01
N PHE A 54 5.20 10.06 -1.91
CA PHE A 54 4.30 8.95 -1.60
C PHE A 54 3.56 9.20 -0.28
N TYR A 55 4.29 9.51 0.79
CA TYR A 55 3.67 9.70 2.10
C TYR A 55 2.79 10.94 2.17
N ILE A 56 3.22 12.04 1.53
CA ILE A 56 2.42 13.26 1.49
C ILE A 56 1.11 13.01 0.75
N TRP A 57 1.18 12.42 -0.43
CA TRP A 57 -0.01 12.13 -1.23
C TRP A 57 -0.93 11.12 -0.56
N TYR A 58 -0.34 10.09 0.05
CA TYR A 58 -1.05 9.06 0.78
C TYR A 58 -1.91 9.68 1.89
N LEU A 59 -1.30 10.54 2.69
CA LEU A 59 -2.01 11.20 3.79
C LEU A 59 -3.10 12.13 3.28
N LEU A 60 -2.80 12.96 2.29
CA LEU A 60 -3.78 13.88 1.74
C LEU A 60 -4.98 13.15 1.15
N GLU A 61 -4.73 12.12 0.37
CA GLU A 61 -5.80 11.34 -0.25
C GLU A 61 -6.63 10.63 0.80
N PHE A 62 -5.99 10.07 1.82
CA PHE A 62 -6.70 9.45 2.93
C PHE A 62 -7.63 10.42 3.63
N LEU A 63 -7.15 11.61 3.97
CA LEU A 63 -7.95 12.61 4.68
C LEU A 63 -9.15 13.06 3.84
N ILE A 64 -8.95 13.31 2.56
CA ILE A 64 -10.03 13.72 1.66
C ILE A 64 -11.07 12.63 1.56
N LYS A 65 -10.64 11.39 1.35
CA LYS A 65 -11.59 10.27 1.21
C LYS A 65 -12.27 9.92 2.53
N LEU A 66 -11.61 10.14 3.65
CA LEU A 66 -12.21 9.96 4.96
C LEU A 66 -13.38 10.92 5.15
N VAL A 67 -13.22 12.18 4.75
CA VAL A 67 -14.31 13.18 4.80
C VAL A 67 -15.47 12.77 3.89
N ILE A 68 -15.17 12.20 2.73
CA ILE A 68 -16.20 11.77 1.78
C ILE A 68 -16.94 10.53 2.27
N CYS A 69 -16.21 9.54 2.78
CA CYS A 69 -16.77 8.24 3.13
C CYS A 69 -17.31 8.15 4.55
N PHE A 70 -16.77 8.92 5.49
CA PHE A 70 -17.00 8.78 6.93
C PHE A 70 -16.76 7.35 7.43
N ASN A 71 -15.80 6.65 6.83
CA ASN A 71 -15.47 5.28 7.18
C ASN A 71 -13.98 5.10 7.04
N TRP A 72 -13.30 4.81 8.13
CA TRP A 72 -11.84 4.70 8.17
C TRP A 72 -11.34 3.64 7.21
N ASP A 73 -11.89 2.42 7.30
CA ASP A 73 -11.44 1.31 6.47
C ASP A 73 -11.69 1.56 5.00
N ARG A 74 -12.88 2.09 4.65
CA ARG A 74 -13.19 2.39 3.26
C ARG A 74 -12.29 3.48 2.70
N ALA A 75 -12.03 4.52 3.50
CA ALA A 75 -11.13 5.60 3.08
C ALA A 75 -9.71 5.06 2.83
N TYR A 76 -9.20 4.22 3.74
CA TYR A 76 -7.90 3.60 3.61
C TYR A 76 -7.81 2.77 2.32
N ARG A 77 -8.77 1.87 2.09
CA ARG A 77 -8.76 1.03 0.89
C ARG A 77 -9.02 1.81 -0.40
N SER A 78 -9.56 3.02 -0.28
CA SER A 78 -9.84 3.89 -1.43
C SER A 78 -8.65 4.78 -1.81
N ILE A 79 -7.58 4.81 -1.01
CA ILE A 79 -6.36 5.51 -1.41
C ILE A 79 -5.88 4.89 -2.72
N SER A 80 -5.54 5.71 -3.70
CA SER A 80 -5.16 5.22 -5.03
C SER A 80 -4.02 4.22 -4.97
N PHE A 81 -3.01 4.47 -4.13
CA PHE A 81 -1.91 3.54 -3.93
C PHE A 81 -2.40 2.19 -3.43
N GLU A 82 -3.35 2.19 -2.48
CA GLU A 82 -3.90 0.96 -1.95
C GLU A 82 -4.80 0.24 -2.94
N GLN A 83 -5.58 0.97 -3.73
CA GLN A 83 -6.43 0.35 -4.74
C GLN A 83 -5.62 -0.45 -5.76
N GLU A 84 -4.53 0.15 -6.25
CA GLU A 84 -3.66 -0.58 -7.18
C GLU A 84 -3.05 -1.81 -6.51
N ALA A 85 -2.52 -1.64 -5.30
CA ALA A 85 -1.83 -2.72 -4.59
C ALA A 85 -2.76 -3.89 -4.27
N TYR A 86 -3.99 -3.61 -3.83
CA TYR A 86 -4.96 -4.67 -3.53
C TYR A 86 -5.43 -5.38 -4.79
N GLU A 87 -5.65 -4.63 -5.88
CA GLU A 87 -6.13 -5.23 -7.12
C GLU A 87 -5.13 -6.21 -7.72
N PHE A 88 -3.84 -5.89 -7.64
CA PHE A 88 -2.79 -6.68 -8.27
C PHE A 88 -1.95 -7.48 -7.29
N ALA A 89 -2.39 -7.61 -6.03
CA ALA A 89 -1.64 -8.35 -5.03
C ALA A 89 -1.47 -9.84 -5.37
N ASP A 90 -2.39 -10.38 -6.16
CA ASP A 90 -2.32 -11.78 -6.60
C ASP A 90 -1.54 -11.96 -7.91
N CYS A 91 -0.92 -10.90 -8.42
CA CYS A 91 -0.13 -10.92 -9.65
C CYS A 91 1.34 -10.68 -9.32
N PRO A 92 2.13 -11.74 -9.00
CA PRO A 92 3.52 -11.55 -8.54
C PRO A 92 4.42 -10.79 -9.51
N ASN A 93 4.09 -10.81 -10.82
CA ASN A 93 4.88 -10.10 -11.82
C ASN A 93 4.41 -8.66 -12.04
N TRP A 94 3.30 -8.25 -11.43
CA TRP A 94 2.76 -6.90 -11.63
C TRP A 94 3.77 -5.80 -11.30
N PRO A 95 4.57 -5.89 -10.20
CA PRO A 95 5.55 -4.86 -9.92
C PRO A 95 6.54 -4.62 -11.05
N LYS A 96 6.82 -5.63 -11.87
CA LYS A 96 7.72 -5.51 -13.02
C LYS A 96 6.99 -5.01 -14.27
N TRP A 97 5.72 -5.38 -14.43
CA TRP A 97 4.97 -5.16 -15.67
C TRP A 97 4.13 -3.87 -15.63
N ARG A 98 3.87 -3.34 -14.44
CA ARG A 98 2.97 -2.20 -14.28
C ARG A 98 3.46 -0.97 -15.03
N GLY A 99 2.52 -0.20 -15.59
CA GLY A 99 2.84 1.08 -16.19
C GLY A 99 3.18 2.12 -15.11
N ARG A 100 3.93 3.13 -15.50
CA ARG A 100 4.20 4.25 -14.60
C ARG A 100 2.91 4.95 -14.23
N TRP A 101 2.82 5.36 -12.96
CA TRP A 101 1.68 6.13 -12.47
C TRP A 101 0.34 5.41 -12.61
N THR A 102 0.35 4.07 -12.64
CA THR A 102 -0.88 3.28 -12.71
C THR A 102 -1.84 3.63 -11.59
N TRP A 103 -1.32 3.92 -10.39
CA TRP A 103 -2.13 4.32 -9.23
C TRP A 103 -2.99 5.55 -9.53
N TRP A 104 -2.56 6.43 -10.42
CA TRP A 104 -3.28 7.65 -10.75
C TRP A 104 -4.70 7.37 -11.25
N THR A 105 -4.91 6.25 -11.92
CA THR A 105 -6.23 5.88 -12.44
C THR A 105 -7.27 5.65 -11.34
N TYR A 106 -6.82 5.49 -10.11
CA TYR A 106 -7.70 5.22 -8.96
C TYR A 106 -7.98 6.45 -8.09
N VAL A 107 -7.36 7.60 -8.38
CA VAL A 107 -7.44 8.78 -7.51
C VAL A 107 -8.88 9.24 -7.30
N PHE A 108 -9.70 9.21 -8.35
CA PHE A 108 -11.09 9.67 -8.27
C PHE A 108 -12.08 8.52 -8.03
N LYS A 109 -11.60 7.36 -7.64
CA LYS A 109 -12.45 6.20 -7.40
C LYS A 109 -12.52 5.88 -5.91
N LEU A 110 -13.68 5.39 -5.48
CA LEU A 110 -13.88 4.88 -4.13
C LEU A 110 -14.22 3.40 -4.21
N VAL A 111 -13.70 2.62 -3.27
CA VAL A 111 -14.08 1.20 -3.21
C VAL A 111 -15.48 1.08 -2.61
N ASN A 112 -16.19 0.00 -2.95
CA ASN A 112 -17.52 -0.30 -2.43
C ASN A 112 -17.38 -1.02 -1.10
N LYS A 113 -17.26 -0.31 -0.03
CA LYS A 113 -17.01 -0.79 1.35
C LYS A 113 -15.55 -0.94 1.68
#